data_66882d05c94fb010e7117f71e4784dbf
#
_entry.id   66882d05c94fb010e7117f71e4784dbf
#
_cell.length_a   1.000
_cell.length_b   1.000
_cell.length_c   1.000
_cell.angle_alpha   90.00
_cell.angle_beta   90.00
_cell.angle_gamma   90.00
#
_symmetry.space_group_name_H-M   'P 1'
#
loop_
_entity.id
_entity.type
_entity.pdbx_description
1 polymer ?
#
loop_
_entity_poly.entity_id
_entity_poly.type
_entity_poly.pdbx_seq_one_letter_code
_entity_poly.pdbx_strand_id
1 'polypeptide(L)'
;GDVYKRQMIECFKIQLLALPLKVSPFDVRESYVLKRITGLSEWFCLNPTIIVADPFLFVDKDRLYLFYESKRLLTPGVIMMTSTIDLKHWTKPLVVLKEKFHLSFPWVFTDAGKVYMVPETGTDGSIRVYEATDDTLTRWKLKRKLIELPPGNVMNMGYSDSSIYKKDGIYYLMTTVQYEDDINTLELYYSDSLMGKYVKHPLSPIVHSQNVGRNAGSLQKINGKLYRFSQNCVFRYGDNVHVSEITRLTTTEYQEHLVKENIYSSEIPFYNEGGHQFNMVKFKEQWIVATDAKEYHYLLYARIMNKLKRFLMCFRFPDFG
;
A
#
# COMPACT_ATOMS: atom_id res chain seq x y z
N GLY A 1 -16.24 -23.91 -5.99
CA GLY A 1 -15.10 -23.25 -5.31
C GLY A 1 -15.52 -22.13 -4.37
N ASP A 2 -16.47 -21.26 -4.75
CA ASP A 2 -16.80 -20.03 -4.01
C ASP A 2 -17.52 -20.23 -2.66
N VAL A 3 -18.29 -21.30 -2.50
CA VAL A 3 -19.00 -21.58 -1.24
C VAL A 3 -18.02 -21.87 -0.10
N TYR A 4 -16.91 -22.56 -0.38
CA TYR A 4 -15.88 -22.84 0.62
C TYR A 4 -15.06 -21.59 0.99
N LYS A 5 -14.77 -20.71 0.02
CA LYS A 5 -14.03 -19.46 0.28
C LYS A 5 -14.78 -18.50 1.22
N ARG A 6 -16.12 -18.47 1.18
CA ARG A 6 -16.94 -17.67 2.14
C ARG A 6 -16.77 -18.09 3.57
N GLN A 7 -16.20 -19.26 3.84
CA GLN A 7 -15.93 -19.78 5.17
C GLN A 7 -14.49 -19.54 5.64
N MET A 8 -13.63 -19.04 4.78
CA MET A 8 -12.22 -18.79 5.07
C MET A 8 -11.98 -17.33 5.44
N ILE A 9 -10.87 -17.08 6.10
CA ILE A 9 -10.35 -15.73 6.35
C ILE A 9 -9.34 -15.41 5.27
N GLU A 10 -9.52 -14.26 4.63
CA GLU A 10 -8.53 -13.70 3.71
C GLU A 10 -7.32 -13.23 4.50
N CYS A 11 -6.16 -13.72 4.11
CA CYS A 11 -4.86 -13.39 4.66
C CYS A 11 -3.95 -12.88 3.55
N PHE A 12 -2.91 -12.13 3.93
CA PHE A 12 -1.90 -11.64 3.01
C PHE A 12 -0.50 -12.01 3.47
N LYS A 13 0.39 -12.17 2.50
CA LYS A 13 1.81 -12.47 2.67
C LYS A 13 2.65 -11.66 1.69
N ILE A 14 3.91 -11.39 2.05
CA ILE A 14 4.85 -10.60 1.24
C ILE A 14 5.92 -11.51 0.64
N GLN A 15 6.35 -11.17 -0.57
CA GLN A 15 7.52 -11.72 -1.23
C GLN A 15 8.45 -10.60 -1.72
N LEU A 16 9.73 -10.76 -1.45
CA LEU A 16 10.79 -9.95 -2.04
C LEU A 16 11.49 -10.75 -3.13
N LEU A 17 11.67 -10.12 -4.27
CA LEU A 17 12.27 -10.69 -5.46
C LEU A 17 13.49 -9.88 -5.87
N ALA A 18 14.46 -10.52 -6.50
CA ALA A 18 15.55 -9.82 -7.17
C ALA A 18 15.62 -10.18 -8.64
N LEU A 19 15.92 -9.18 -9.47
CA LEU A 19 16.09 -9.31 -10.92
C LEU A 19 17.35 -8.56 -11.38
N PRO A 20 18.03 -9.07 -12.41
CA PRO A 20 19.11 -8.32 -13.06
C PRO A 20 18.59 -6.98 -13.63
N LEU A 21 19.40 -5.92 -13.60
CA LEU A 21 18.99 -4.59 -14.12
C LEU A 21 18.63 -4.58 -15.60
N LYS A 22 19.12 -5.54 -16.38
CA LYS A 22 18.79 -5.70 -17.81
C LYS A 22 17.39 -6.26 -18.08
N VAL A 23 16.76 -6.86 -17.08
CA VAL A 23 15.40 -7.39 -17.16
C VAL A 23 14.42 -6.31 -16.75
N SER A 24 13.23 -6.28 -17.38
CA SER A 24 12.16 -5.39 -16.95
C SER A 24 11.72 -5.74 -15.52
N PRO A 25 11.67 -4.77 -14.60
CA PRO A 25 11.22 -5.05 -13.23
C PRO A 25 9.75 -5.47 -13.15
N PHE A 26 8.99 -5.28 -14.24
CA PHE A 26 7.60 -5.72 -14.33
C PHE A 26 7.45 -7.19 -14.74
N ASP A 27 8.54 -7.89 -15.05
CA ASP A 27 8.50 -9.32 -15.38
C ASP A 27 9.00 -10.17 -14.21
N VAL A 28 8.09 -10.39 -13.25
CA VAL A 28 8.40 -11.14 -12.03
C VAL A 28 8.74 -12.63 -12.28
N ARG A 29 8.51 -13.16 -13.49
CA ARG A 29 8.88 -14.53 -13.85
C ARG A 29 10.39 -14.73 -13.96
N GLU A 30 11.12 -13.68 -14.32
CA GLU A 30 12.57 -13.67 -14.46
C GLU A 30 13.30 -13.44 -13.12
N SER A 31 12.58 -13.47 -12.01
CA SER A 31 13.10 -13.17 -10.68
C SER A 31 13.47 -14.40 -9.88
N TYR A 32 14.32 -14.20 -8.86
CA TYR A 32 14.50 -15.16 -7.79
C TYR A 32 14.05 -14.61 -6.44
N VAL A 33 13.56 -15.49 -5.58
CA VAL A 33 13.02 -15.12 -4.28
C VAL A 33 14.14 -14.82 -3.29
N LEU A 34 14.13 -13.62 -2.72
CA LEU A 34 15.04 -13.23 -1.64
C LEU A 34 14.47 -13.57 -0.26
N LYS A 35 13.19 -13.24 -0.05
CA LYS A 35 12.56 -13.36 1.27
C LYS A 35 11.04 -13.49 1.13
N ARG A 36 10.44 -14.25 2.03
CA ARG A 36 8.99 -14.27 2.26
C ARG A 36 8.67 -13.91 3.70
N ILE A 37 7.58 -13.20 3.91
CA ILE A 37 7.07 -12.85 5.23
C ILE A 37 5.59 -13.20 5.26
N THR A 38 5.19 -13.96 6.28
CA THR A 38 3.80 -14.38 6.53
C THR A 38 3.46 -14.23 8.00
N GLY A 39 2.20 -13.94 8.30
CA GLY A 39 1.69 -13.86 9.67
C GLY A 39 1.28 -15.20 10.29
N LEU A 40 1.18 -16.25 9.48
CA LEU A 40 0.52 -17.51 9.86
C LEU A 40 1.32 -18.43 10.79
N SER A 41 2.50 -18.05 11.24
CA SER A 41 3.27 -18.83 12.23
C SER A 41 2.63 -18.88 13.63
N GLU A 42 1.57 -18.08 13.88
CA GLU A 42 0.90 -17.93 15.19
C GLU A 42 -0.42 -18.72 15.27
N TRP A 43 -0.51 -19.91 14.69
CA TRP A 43 -1.75 -20.71 14.58
C TRP A 43 -2.52 -20.96 15.90
N PHE A 44 -1.84 -20.94 17.02
CA PHE A 44 -2.42 -21.17 18.34
C PHE A 44 -2.76 -19.87 19.10
N CYS A 45 -2.57 -18.71 18.46
CA CYS A 45 -2.86 -17.42 19.07
C CYS A 45 -4.31 -17.03 18.86
N LEU A 46 -4.99 -16.58 19.91
CA LEU A 46 -6.39 -16.08 19.83
C LEU A 46 -6.50 -14.80 18.96
N ASN A 47 -5.41 -14.11 18.74
CA ASN A 47 -5.34 -12.92 17.90
C ASN A 47 -4.14 -13.00 16.92
N PRO A 48 -4.19 -13.94 15.94
CA PRO A 48 -3.09 -14.15 15.00
C PRO A 48 -2.94 -12.98 14.05
N THR A 49 -1.72 -12.82 13.52
CA THR A 49 -1.47 -11.93 12.39
C THR A 49 -2.09 -12.53 11.13
N ILE A 50 -3.02 -11.82 10.52
CA ILE A 50 -3.75 -12.27 9.32
C ILE A 50 -3.34 -11.49 8.08
N ILE A 51 -2.87 -10.25 8.22
CA ILE A 51 -2.39 -9.42 7.11
C ILE A 51 -0.92 -9.09 7.32
N VAL A 52 -0.12 -9.39 6.32
CA VAL A 52 1.24 -8.92 6.11
C VAL A 52 1.26 -8.48 4.64
N ALA A 53 1.07 -7.19 4.37
CA ALA A 53 0.74 -6.65 3.06
C ALA A 53 1.38 -5.27 2.81
N ASP A 54 1.10 -4.69 1.66
CA ASP A 54 1.51 -3.35 1.26
C ASP A 54 3.02 -3.09 1.43
N PRO A 55 3.89 -3.92 0.85
CA PRO A 55 5.32 -3.76 1.01
C PRO A 55 5.87 -2.56 0.25
N PHE A 56 6.59 -1.69 0.95
CA PHE A 56 7.35 -0.58 0.37
C PHE A 56 8.83 -0.69 0.69
N LEU A 57 9.64 -0.59 -0.34
CA LEU A 57 11.09 -0.57 -0.25
C LEU A 57 11.59 0.87 -0.21
N PHE A 58 12.58 1.10 0.62
CA PHE A 58 13.26 2.38 0.71
C PHE A 58 14.77 2.13 0.85
N VAL A 59 15.58 2.86 0.09
CA VAL A 59 17.05 2.78 0.18
C VAL A 59 17.56 4.10 0.77
N ASP A 60 18.31 3.98 1.86
CA ASP A 60 19.10 5.07 2.40
C ASP A 60 20.55 4.60 2.57
N LYS A 61 21.47 5.34 1.95
CA LYS A 61 22.90 5.01 1.90
C LYS A 61 23.12 3.58 1.36
N ASP A 62 23.68 2.70 2.15
CA ASP A 62 23.99 1.30 1.83
C ASP A 62 22.96 0.29 2.39
N ARG A 63 21.85 0.77 2.91
CA ARG A 63 20.82 -0.02 3.58
C ARG A 63 19.51 -0.01 2.81
N LEU A 64 18.93 -1.19 2.64
CA LEU A 64 17.59 -1.41 2.14
C LEU A 64 16.64 -1.62 3.32
N TYR A 65 15.58 -0.86 3.35
CA TYR A 65 14.47 -0.97 4.29
C TYR A 65 13.24 -1.53 3.59
N LEU A 66 12.51 -2.38 4.29
CA LEU A 66 11.19 -2.85 3.91
C LEU A 66 10.20 -2.38 4.98
N PHE A 67 9.26 -1.51 4.59
CA PHE A 67 8.11 -1.13 5.39
C PHE A 67 6.88 -1.88 4.89
N TYR A 68 6.00 -2.29 5.78
CA TYR A 68 4.81 -3.05 5.41
C TYR A 68 3.73 -2.98 6.48
N GLU A 69 2.48 -3.23 6.06
CA GLU A 69 1.36 -3.41 6.98
C GLU A 69 1.47 -4.75 7.71
N SER A 70 1.19 -4.74 9.01
CA SER A 70 0.90 -5.93 9.77
C SER A 70 -0.38 -5.74 10.58
N LYS A 71 -1.36 -6.62 10.37
CA LYS A 71 -2.63 -6.55 11.08
C LYS A 71 -2.97 -7.89 11.71
N ARG A 72 -3.33 -7.84 12.98
CA ARG A 72 -3.89 -8.97 13.69
C ARG A 72 -5.42 -9.00 13.53
N LEU A 73 -6.03 -10.16 13.74
CA LEU A 73 -7.45 -10.38 13.56
C LEU A 73 -8.33 -9.34 14.27
N LEU A 74 -7.98 -8.97 15.50
CA LEU A 74 -8.81 -8.15 16.40
C LEU A 74 -8.31 -6.72 16.58
N THR A 75 -7.20 -6.31 15.92
CA THR A 75 -6.59 -4.98 16.10
C THR A 75 -6.46 -4.24 14.78
N PRO A 76 -6.40 -2.90 14.81
CA PRO A 76 -6.00 -2.13 13.63
C PRO A 76 -4.63 -2.54 13.10
N GLY A 77 -4.38 -2.29 11.81
CA GLY A 77 -3.07 -2.43 11.19
C GLY A 77 -2.06 -1.46 11.78
N VAL A 78 -0.80 -1.90 11.80
CA VAL A 78 0.38 -1.12 12.20
C VAL A 78 1.43 -1.20 11.12
N ILE A 79 2.36 -0.24 11.08
CA ILE A 79 3.47 -0.31 10.15
C ILE A 79 4.66 -0.99 10.83
N MET A 80 5.14 -2.04 10.16
CA MET A 80 6.36 -2.77 10.51
C MET A 80 7.52 -2.35 9.62
N MET A 81 8.73 -2.53 10.12
CA MET A 81 9.95 -2.32 9.36
C MET A 81 10.98 -3.42 9.65
N THR A 82 11.68 -3.85 8.61
CA THR A 82 12.92 -4.65 8.68
C THR A 82 13.91 -4.11 7.65
N SER A 83 15.19 -4.34 7.84
CA SER A 83 16.21 -3.82 6.92
C SER A 83 17.37 -4.79 6.73
N THR A 84 18.15 -4.57 5.66
CA THR A 84 19.34 -5.34 5.32
C THR A 84 20.39 -4.47 4.65
N ILE A 85 21.64 -4.87 4.75
CA ILE A 85 22.76 -4.29 4.00
C ILE A 85 23.31 -5.25 2.93
N ASP A 86 22.94 -6.52 2.97
CA ASP A 86 23.55 -7.57 2.13
C ASP A 86 22.53 -8.48 1.43
N LEU A 87 21.20 -8.23 1.61
CA LEU A 87 20.08 -9.02 1.11
C LEU A 87 19.98 -10.44 1.71
N LYS A 88 20.90 -10.84 2.56
CA LYS A 88 20.95 -12.16 3.20
C LYS A 88 20.51 -12.09 4.66
N HIS A 89 21.07 -11.13 5.40
CA HIS A 89 20.80 -10.95 6.82
C HIS A 89 19.85 -9.77 7.01
N TRP A 90 18.70 -10.02 7.61
CA TRP A 90 17.66 -9.04 7.87
C TRP A 90 17.52 -8.79 9.36
N THR A 91 17.34 -7.54 9.74
CA THR A 91 17.02 -7.21 11.13
C THR A 91 15.70 -7.85 11.54
N LYS A 92 15.53 -8.09 12.85
CA LYS A 92 14.22 -8.51 13.39
C LYS A 92 13.18 -7.44 13.07
N PRO A 93 12.02 -7.80 12.51
CA PRO A 93 10.93 -6.85 12.27
C PRO A 93 10.46 -6.17 13.56
N LEU A 94 10.19 -4.87 13.49
CA LEU A 94 9.67 -4.09 14.62
C LEU A 94 8.55 -3.15 14.17
N VAL A 95 7.63 -2.82 15.08
CA VAL A 95 6.60 -1.83 14.86
C VAL A 95 7.24 -0.45 14.89
N VAL A 96 7.11 0.32 13.80
CA VAL A 96 7.68 1.68 13.70
C VAL A 96 6.61 2.77 13.77
N LEU A 97 5.36 2.46 13.37
CA LEU A 97 4.25 3.38 13.49
C LEU A 97 2.98 2.64 13.90
N LYS A 98 2.29 3.19 14.90
CA LYS A 98 1.03 2.68 15.43
C LYS A 98 0.14 3.85 15.82
N GLU A 99 -1.13 3.79 15.42
CA GLU A 99 -2.17 4.76 15.77
C GLU A 99 -3.38 4.06 16.42
N LYS A 100 -4.37 4.83 16.84
CA LYS A 100 -5.64 4.30 17.35
C LYS A 100 -6.54 3.75 16.23
N PHE A 101 -6.24 4.08 15.00
CA PHE A 101 -6.93 3.68 13.77
C PHE A 101 -6.03 2.81 12.91
N HIS A 102 -6.58 2.27 11.83
CA HIS A 102 -5.88 1.38 10.90
C HIS A 102 -4.81 2.13 10.09
N LEU A 103 -3.65 1.51 9.94
CA LEU A 103 -2.54 1.96 9.08
C LEU A 103 -2.18 0.87 8.09
N SER A 104 -2.03 1.24 6.81
CA SER A 104 -1.54 0.40 5.71
C SER A 104 -0.75 1.23 4.72
N PHE A 105 -0.33 0.70 3.58
CA PHE A 105 0.30 1.39 2.46
C PHE A 105 1.42 2.38 2.86
N PRO A 106 2.50 1.95 3.54
CA PRO A 106 3.50 2.82 4.16
C PRO A 106 4.50 3.37 3.13
N TRP A 107 4.09 4.30 2.28
CA TRP A 107 4.98 4.91 1.31
C TRP A 107 5.99 5.82 1.97
N VAL A 108 7.30 5.51 1.80
CA VAL A 108 8.44 6.23 2.38
C VAL A 108 9.27 6.88 1.28
N PHE A 109 9.67 8.14 1.50
CA PHE A 109 10.47 8.92 0.54
C PHE A 109 11.31 9.98 1.22
N THR A 110 12.29 10.52 0.48
CA THR A 110 13.12 11.64 0.94
C THR A 110 12.69 12.93 0.25
N ASP A 111 12.56 14.01 1.01
CA ASP A 111 12.44 15.38 0.50
C ASP A 111 13.26 16.34 1.34
N ALA A 112 14.01 17.24 0.69
CA ALA A 112 14.87 18.24 1.34
C ALA A 112 15.78 17.66 2.45
N GLY A 113 16.34 16.46 2.23
CA GLY A 113 17.27 15.79 3.16
C GLY A 113 16.61 15.14 4.38
N LYS A 114 15.28 15.09 4.43
CA LYS A 114 14.51 14.41 5.48
C LYS A 114 13.73 13.25 4.93
N VAL A 115 13.49 12.25 5.75
CA VAL A 115 12.70 11.07 5.40
C VAL A 115 11.28 11.21 5.91
N TYR A 116 10.32 10.98 5.03
CA TYR A 116 8.89 11.08 5.31
C TYR A 116 8.19 9.76 4.98
N MET A 117 7.05 9.53 5.66
CA MET A 117 6.12 8.44 5.39
C MET A 117 4.72 9.01 5.22
N VAL A 118 4.02 8.58 4.16
CA VAL A 118 2.59 8.82 3.96
C VAL A 118 1.91 7.46 3.97
N PRO A 119 1.49 6.96 5.14
CA PRO A 119 0.72 5.72 5.22
C PRO A 119 -0.74 5.98 4.84
N GLU A 120 -1.48 4.95 4.50
CA GLU A 120 -2.93 5.04 4.48
C GLU A 120 -3.47 5.32 5.89
N THR A 121 -4.30 6.36 5.99
CA THR A 121 -4.98 6.79 7.22
C THR A 121 -6.46 7.08 6.96
N GLY A 122 -7.05 6.38 5.97
CA GLY A 122 -8.43 6.61 5.51
C GLY A 122 -9.49 6.50 6.60
N THR A 123 -9.31 5.59 7.56
CA THR A 123 -10.23 5.44 8.70
C THR A 123 -10.21 6.63 9.69
N ASP A 124 -9.19 7.50 9.62
CA ASP A 124 -9.16 8.81 10.32
C ASP A 124 -9.78 9.93 9.48
N GLY A 125 -10.14 9.66 8.23
CA GLY A 125 -10.68 10.66 7.31
C GLY A 125 -9.64 11.68 6.84
N SER A 126 -8.34 11.37 6.90
CA SER A 126 -7.28 12.30 6.50
C SER A 126 -6.14 11.59 5.79
N ILE A 127 -5.35 12.36 5.02
CA ILE A 127 -4.04 11.94 4.51
C ILE A 127 -2.99 12.58 5.40
N ARG A 128 -2.18 11.76 6.08
CA ARG A 128 -1.18 12.21 7.04
C ARG A 128 0.23 11.99 6.52
N VAL A 129 1.12 12.93 6.83
CA VAL A 129 2.56 12.78 6.61
C VAL A 129 3.28 12.75 7.95
N TYR A 130 4.16 11.76 8.11
CA TYR A 130 5.03 11.58 9.26
C TYR A 130 6.48 11.83 8.86
N GLU A 131 7.27 12.42 9.74
CA GLU A 131 8.70 12.68 9.57
C GLU A 131 9.48 11.70 10.47
N ALA A 132 10.50 11.04 9.93
CA ALA A 132 11.41 10.23 10.73
C ALA A 132 12.18 11.13 11.71
N THR A 133 12.32 10.69 12.96
CA THR A 133 12.99 11.45 14.03
C THR A 133 14.33 10.87 14.41
N ASP A 134 14.74 9.76 13.82
CA ASP A 134 16.05 9.12 13.98
C ASP A 134 16.58 8.56 12.65
N ASP A 135 17.89 8.41 12.55
CA ASP A 135 18.58 7.90 11.35
C ASP A 135 18.33 6.40 11.08
N THR A 136 17.76 5.67 12.04
CA THR A 136 17.44 4.25 11.90
C THR A 136 16.02 4.02 11.38
N LEU A 137 15.24 5.08 11.18
CA LEU A 137 13.86 5.10 10.71
C LEU A 137 12.92 4.25 11.59
N THR A 138 13.21 4.19 12.89
CA THR A 138 12.42 3.42 13.85
C THR A 138 11.38 4.27 14.59
N ARG A 139 11.51 5.58 14.54
CA ARG A 139 10.61 6.53 15.21
C ARG A 139 10.11 7.59 14.24
N TRP A 140 8.81 7.82 14.29
CA TRP A 140 8.10 8.73 13.38
C TRP A 140 7.22 9.69 14.17
N LYS A 141 7.12 10.93 13.71
CA LYS A 141 6.27 11.95 14.31
C LYS A 141 5.32 12.50 13.24
N LEU A 142 4.03 12.60 13.57
CA LEU A 142 3.06 13.30 12.72
C LEU A 142 3.56 14.73 12.47
N LYS A 143 3.70 15.07 11.20
CA LYS A 143 4.12 16.39 10.75
C LYS A 143 2.93 17.25 10.37
N ARG A 144 2.02 16.68 9.57
CA ARG A 144 0.84 17.38 9.08
C ARG A 144 -0.22 16.41 8.60
N LYS A 145 -1.48 16.84 8.67
CA LYS A 145 -2.57 16.34 7.83
C LYS A 145 -2.58 17.16 6.54
N LEU A 146 -2.37 16.51 5.40
CA LEU A 146 -2.29 17.18 4.08
C LEU A 146 -3.66 17.51 3.54
N ILE A 147 -4.59 16.55 3.65
CA ILE A 147 -5.99 16.67 3.26
C ILE A 147 -6.83 16.03 4.37
N GLU A 148 -7.98 16.63 4.66
CA GLU A 148 -8.98 16.10 5.60
C GLU A 148 -10.34 16.05 4.92
N LEU A 149 -11.11 14.99 5.18
CA LEU A 149 -12.48 14.88 4.72
C LEU A 149 -13.32 15.97 5.40
N PRO A 150 -14.12 16.73 4.64
CA PRO A 150 -15.05 17.66 5.24
C PRO A 150 -16.11 16.92 6.07
N PRO A 151 -16.64 17.55 7.13
CA PRO A 151 -17.72 16.97 7.92
C PRO A 151 -18.94 16.62 7.04
N GLY A 152 -19.50 15.42 7.24
CA GLY A 152 -20.68 14.97 6.49
C GLY A 152 -20.38 14.46 5.07
N ASN A 153 -19.13 14.16 4.76
CA ASN A 153 -18.74 13.59 3.47
C ASN A 153 -19.34 12.19 3.26
N VAL A 154 -19.82 11.95 2.05
CA VAL A 154 -20.48 10.70 1.59
C VAL A 154 -19.50 9.70 0.95
N MET A 155 -18.20 9.76 1.24
CA MET A 155 -17.28 8.73 0.80
C MET A 155 -17.50 7.44 1.60
N ASN A 156 -17.73 6.33 0.91
CA ASN A 156 -17.84 5.01 1.55
C ASN A 156 -16.50 4.53 2.11
N MET A 157 -15.41 4.90 1.45
CA MET A 157 -14.04 4.68 1.88
C MET A 157 -13.31 6.02 1.91
N GLY A 158 -12.63 6.31 2.99
CA GLY A 158 -11.77 7.49 3.08
C GLY A 158 -10.62 7.45 2.06
N TYR A 159 -9.71 8.39 2.17
CA TYR A 159 -8.51 8.42 1.32
C TYR A 159 -7.66 7.18 1.51
N SER A 160 -7.49 6.38 0.45
CA SER A 160 -6.73 5.14 0.45
C SER A 160 -5.55 5.20 -0.52
N ASP A 161 -4.52 4.43 -0.21
CA ASP A 161 -3.38 4.16 -1.10
C ASP A 161 -2.74 5.45 -1.66
N SER A 162 -2.49 6.43 -0.79
CA SER A 162 -1.99 7.75 -1.18
C SER A 162 -0.49 7.73 -1.47
N SER A 163 -0.08 8.38 -2.57
CA SER A 163 1.34 8.61 -2.88
C SER A 163 1.55 10.03 -3.41
N ILE A 164 2.76 10.58 -3.18
CA ILE A 164 3.15 11.91 -3.65
C ILE A 164 4.34 11.77 -4.59
N TYR A 165 4.30 12.47 -5.71
CA TYR A 165 5.41 12.55 -6.65
C TYR A 165 5.80 14.00 -6.89
N LYS A 166 7.09 14.32 -6.72
CA LYS A 166 7.63 15.66 -6.98
C LYS A 166 8.14 15.75 -8.40
N LYS A 167 7.61 16.70 -9.16
CA LYS A 167 8.05 17.00 -10.53
C LYS A 167 8.10 18.51 -10.71
N ASP A 168 9.23 19.02 -11.19
CA ASP A 168 9.43 20.43 -11.54
C ASP A 168 9.05 21.39 -10.38
N GLY A 169 9.36 21.00 -9.14
CA GLY A 169 9.06 21.76 -7.92
C GLY A 169 7.64 21.59 -7.39
N ILE A 170 6.74 20.97 -8.13
CA ILE A 170 5.35 20.72 -7.74
C ILE A 170 5.21 19.31 -7.15
N TYR A 171 4.41 19.18 -6.08
CA TYR A 171 4.07 17.92 -5.44
C TYR A 171 2.68 17.48 -5.91
N TYR A 172 2.63 16.34 -6.59
CA TYR A 172 1.39 15.72 -7.07
C TYR A 172 1.02 14.59 -6.13
N LEU A 173 -0.15 14.67 -5.51
CA LEU A 173 -0.70 13.67 -4.61
C LEU A 173 -1.81 12.92 -5.33
N MET A 174 -1.66 11.60 -5.45
CA MET A 174 -2.67 10.69 -5.95
C MET A 174 -3.22 9.86 -4.81
N THR A 175 -4.52 9.72 -4.76
CA THR A 175 -5.21 8.93 -3.72
C THR A 175 -6.44 8.26 -4.31
N THR A 176 -6.77 7.07 -3.81
CA THR A 176 -7.99 6.35 -4.16
C THR A 176 -9.10 6.73 -3.20
N VAL A 177 -10.31 6.91 -3.73
CA VAL A 177 -11.54 7.09 -2.98
C VAL A 177 -12.63 6.18 -3.55
N GLN A 178 -13.67 5.89 -2.78
CA GLN A 178 -14.92 5.29 -3.25
C GLN A 178 -16.08 6.18 -2.84
N TYR A 179 -16.90 6.54 -3.79
CA TYR A 179 -18.16 7.27 -3.58
C TYR A 179 -19.31 6.28 -3.37
N GLU A 180 -20.56 6.75 -3.50
CA GLU A 180 -21.77 5.95 -3.26
C GLU A 180 -21.91 4.74 -4.21
N ASP A 181 -21.27 4.79 -5.38
CA ASP A 181 -21.30 3.72 -6.39
C ASP A 181 -20.28 2.60 -6.14
N ASP A 182 -19.47 2.70 -5.07
CA ASP A 182 -18.41 1.74 -4.70
C ASP A 182 -17.32 1.54 -5.77
N ILE A 183 -17.24 2.39 -6.79
CA ILE A 183 -16.22 2.31 -7.83
C ILE A 183 -14.94 2.99 -7.37
N ASN A 184 -13.80 2.29 -7.53
CA ASN A 184 -12.48 2.85 -7.25
C ASN A 184 -12.21 4.07 -8.14
N THR A 185 -11.97 5.19 -7.50
CA THR A 185 -11.82 6.48 -8.16
C THR A 185 -10.48 7.10 -7.77
N LEU A 186 -9.65 7.40 -8.76
CA LEU A 186 -8.35 8.03 -8.54
C LEU A 186 -8.49 9.54 -8.58
N GLU A 187 -8.21 10.17 -7.46
CA GLU A 187 -8.13 11.62 -7.34
C GLU A 187 -6.69 12.11 -7.40
N LEU A 188 -6.49 13.27 -8.02
CA LEU A 188 -5.23 13.97 -8.15
C LEU A 188 -5.32 15.35 -7.51
N TYR A 189 -4.33 15.67 -6.71
CA TYR A 189 -4.12 16.98 -6.10
C TYR A 189 -2.70 17.46 -6.37
N TYR A 190 -2.45 18.76 -6.24
CA TYR A 190 -1.11 19.32 -6.34
C TYR A 190 -0.87 20.45 -5.34
N SER A 191 0.40 20.68 -5.01
CA SER A 191 0.86 21.75 -4.12
C SER A 191 2.26 22.21 -4.55
N ASP A 192 2.62 23.45 -4.25
CA ASP A 192 3.96 24.01 -4.45
C ASP A 192 4.97 23.55 -3.37
N SER A 193 4.50 22.96 -2.28
CA SER A 193 5.36 22.43 -1.22
C SER A 193 4.76 21.19 -0.58
N LEU A 194 5.61 20.30 -0.06
CA LEU A 194 5.19 19.05 0.60
C LEU A 194 4.19 19.31 1.73
N MET A 195 4.43 20.35 2.51
CA MET A 195 3.59 20.74 3.65
C MET A 195 2.62 21.87 3.29
N GLY A 196 2.45 22.19 2.00
CA GLY A 196 1.57 23.24 1.51
C GLY A 196 0.08 22.85 1.54
N LYS A 197 -0.73 23.72 0.99
CA LYS A 197 -2.14 23.45 0.73
C LYS A 197 -2.26 22.67 -0.59
N TYR A 198 -2.81 21.48 -0.52
CA TYR A 198 -3.11 20.69 -1.72
C TYR A 198 -4.41 21.17 -2.35
N VAL A 199 -4.36 21.44 -3.66
CA VAL A 199 -5.50 21.87 -4.48
C VAL A 199 -5.89 20.72 -5.39
N LYS A 200 -7.18 20.46 -5.49
CA LYS A 200 -7.69 19.41 -6.40
C LYS A 200 -7.37 19.77 -7.84
N HIS A 201 -6.81 18.83 -8.59
CA HIS A 201 -6.46 19.01 -10.00
C HIS A 201 -7.73 19.25 -10.83
N PRO A 202 -7.74 20.15 -11.85
CA PRO A 202 -8.96 20.48 -12.62
C PRO A 202 -9.55 19.29 -13.37
N LEU A 203 -8.75 18.27 -13.69
CA LEU A 203 -9.21 17.01 -14.31
C LEU A 203 -9.58 15.93 -13.28
N SER A 204 -9.46 16.20 -11.96
CA SER A 204 -9.78 15.20 -10.94
C SER A 204 -11.31 15.06 -10.76
N PRO A 205 -11.85 13.83 -10.69
CA PRO A 205 -11.14 12.55 -10.68
C PRO A 205 -10.54 12.19 -12.04
N ILE A 206 -9.29 11.68 -12.02
CA ILE A 206 -8.56 11.36 -13.27
C ILE A 206 -8.84 9.95 -13.79
N VAL A 207 -9.30 9.05 -12.92
CA VAL A 207 -9.73 7.69 -13.27
C VAL A 207 -10.93 7.31 -12.40
N HIS A 208 -11.93 6.66 -13.01
CA HIS A 208 -13.10 6.10 -12.33
C HIS A 208 -13.33 4.70 -12.87
N SER A 209 -12.76 3.67 -12.22
CA SER A 209 -12.74 2.31 -12.76
C SER A 209 -12.30 1.27 -11.72
N GLN A 210 -13.00 0.14 -11.65
CA GLN A 210 -12.55 -1.02 -10.86
C GLN A 210 -11.29 -1.68 -11.41
N ASN A 211 -10.98 -1.46 -12.68
CA ASN A 211 -9.82 -2.06 -13.32
C ASN A 211 -8.51 -1.33 -13.01
N VAL A 212 -8.53 0.01 -12.97
CA VAL A 212 -7.31 0.83 -12.86
C VAL A 212 -7.45 2.04 -11.92
N GLY A 213 -8.57 2.18 -11.22
CA GLY A 213 -8.84 3.36 -10.36
C GLY A 213 -8.15 3.32 -9.00
N ARG A 214 -7.72 2.13 -8.52
CA ARG A 214 -7.08 1.99 -7.21
C ARG A 214 -5.56 1.90 -7.33
N ASN A 215 -4.82 2.68 -6.54
CA ASN A 215 -3.36 2.59 -6.52
C ASN A 215 -2.89 1.22 -5.99
N ALA A 216 -1.72 0.77 -6.50
CA ALA A 216 -1.05 -0.48 -6.12
C ALA A 216 0.43 -0.27 -5.79
N GLY A 217 0.83 0.95 -5.47
CA GLY A 217 2.21 1.35 -5.19
C GLY A 217 2.44 2.83 -5.48
N SER A 218 3.64 3.31 -5.21
CA SER A 218 4.05 4.67 -5.52
C SER A 218 4.39 4.84 -7.00
N LEU A 219 4.34 6.08 -7.49
CA LEU A 219 4.85 6.40 -8.84
C LEU A 219 6.34 6.11 -8.93
N GLN A 220 6.77 5.50 -10.03
CA GLN A 220 8.16 5.11 -10.27
C GLN A 220 8.68 5.68 -11.60
N LYS A 221 9.86 6.32 -11.55
CA LYS A 221 10.55 6.77 -12.76
C LYS A 221 11.61 5.76 -13.17
N ILE A 222 11.48 5.17 -14.38
CA ILE A 222 12.38 4.16 -14.91
C ILE A 222 12.77 4.58 -16.32
N ASN A 223 14.07 4.70 -16.60
CA ASN A 223 14.59 5.06 -17.92
C ASN A 223 13.93 6.31 -18.52
N GLY A 224 13.68 7.32 -17.67
CA GLY A 224 13.06 8.59 -18.07
C GLY A 224 11.53 8.59 -18.12
N LYS A 225 10.87 7.43 -18.11
CA LYS A 225 9.42 7.28 -18.13
C LYS A 225 8.84 7.17 -16.71
N LEU A 226 7.65 7.71 -16.51
CA LEU A 226 6.94 7.68 -15.23
C LEU A 226 5.83 6.64 -15.27
N TYR A 227 5.80 5.74 -14.27
CA TYR A 227 4.86 4.64 -14.19
C TYR A 227 3.99 4.75 -12.95
N ARG A 228 2.73 4.39 -13.11
CA ARG A 228 1.75 4.16 -12.04
C ARG A 228 1.36 2.70 -11.99
N PHE A 229 1.20 2.18 -10.78
CA PHE A 229 0.68 0.85 -10.53
C PHE A 229 -0.75 0.96 -10.03
N SER A 230 -1.63 0.09 -10.55
CA SER A 230 -3.03 0.07 -10.17
C SER A 230 -3.53 -1.35 -9.92
N GLN A 231 -4.43 -1.49 -8.96
CA GLN A 231 -5.06 -2.77 -8.64
C GLN A 231 -6.15 -3.08 -9.66
N ASN A 232 -6.18 -4.32 -10.15
CA ASN A 232 -7.34 -4.89 -10.80
C ASN A 232 -8.31 -5.38 -9.71
N CYS A 233 -9.45 -4.73 -9.61
CA CYS A 233 -10.52 -5.08 -8.66
C CYS A 233 -11.83 -5.48 -9.36
N VAL A 234 -11.79 -5.85 -10.65
CA VAL A 234 -12.99 -6.14 -11.46
C VAL A 234 -13.77 -7.33 -10.91
N PHE A 235 -13.08 -8.43 -10.60
CA PHE A 235 -13.72 -9.64 -10.09
C PHE A 235 -13.68 -9.73 -8.56
N ARG A 236 -12.63 -9.21 -7.95
CA ARG A 236 -12.42 -9.20 -6.51
C ARG A 236 -11.35 -8.17 -6.14
N TYR A 237 -11.37 -7.71 -4.92
CA TYR A 237 -10.34 -6.83 -4.38
C TYR A 237 -8.94 -7.44 -4.59
N GLY A 238 -8.01 -6.66 -5.16
CA GLY A 238 -6.63 -7.05 -5.33
C GLY A 238 -6.43 -8.36 -6.10
N ASP A 239 -7.11 -8.51 -7.24
CA ASP A 239 -6.96 -9.69 -8.09
C ASP A 239 -5.60 -9.73 -8.78
N ASN A 240 -5.12 -8.56 -9.24
CA ASN A 240 -3.82 -8.40 -9.88
C ASN A 240 -3.39 -6.92 -9.87
N VAL A 241 -2.23 -6.64 -10.46
CA VAL A 241 -1.70 -5.28 -10.63
C VAL A 241 -1.45 -5.00 -12.10
N HIS A 242 -1.81 -3.79 -12.53
CA HIS A 242 -1.53 -3.23 -13.84
C HIS A 242 -0.45 -2.17 -13.78
N VAL A 243 0.21 -1.90 -14.90
CA VAL A 243 1.21 -0.84 -15.05
C VAL A 243 0.77 0.12 -16.14
N SER A 244 0.64 1.39 -15.82
CA SER A 244 0.37 2.48 -16.76
C SER A 244 1.58 3.40 -16.86
N GLU A 245 1.90 3.90 -18.07
CA GLU A 245 2.86 4.98 -18.29
C GLU A 245 2.12 6.32 -18.24
N ILE A 246 2.55 7.22 -17.36
CA ILE A 246 2.07 8.60 -17.31
C ILE A 246 2.88 9.41 -18.32
N THR A 247 2.22 9.86 -19.38
CA THR A 247 2.86 10.65 -20.46
C THR A 247 2.74 12.15 -20.23
N ARG A 248 1.71 12.60 -19.51
CA ARG A 248 1.55 14.00 -19.09
C ARG A 248 1.17 14.09 -17.62
N LEU A 249 1.86 14.95 -16.89
CA LEU A 249 1.55 15.31 -15.51
C LEU A 249 1.99 16.76 -15.31
N THR A 250 1.03 17.67 -15.32
CA THR A 250 1.18 19.09 -15.00
C THR A 250 0.07 19.52 -14.06
N THR A 251 -0.02 20.78 -13.67
CA THR A 251 -1.11 21.30 -12.84
C THR A 251 -2.46 21.43 -13.56
N THR A 252 -2.47 21.21 -14.89
CA THR A 252 -3.68 21.34 -15.73
C THR A 252 -3.92 20.16 -16.66
N GLU A 253 -2.91 19.29 -16.86
CA GLU A 253 -3.00 18.16 -17.79
C GLU A 253 -2.59 16.86 -17.08
N TYR A 254 -3.31 15.78 -17.39
CA TYR A 254 -2.97 14.42 -17.01
C TYR A 254 -3.30 13.45 -18.15
N GLN A 255 -2.34 12.59 -18.50
CA GLN A 255 -2.55 11.51 -19.45
C GLN A 255 -1.74 10.29 -19.03
N GLU A 256 -2.37 9.12 -19.06
CA GLU A 256 -1.71 7.83 -18.91
C GLU A 256 -2.25 6.82 -19.93
N HIS A 257 -1.48 5.78 -20.20
CA HIS A 257 -1.94 4.63 -20.97
C HIS A 257 -1.40 3.34 -20.35
N LEU A 258 -2.19 2.29 -20.42
CA LEU A 258 -1.87 0.99 -19.90
C LEU A 258 -0.75 0.35 -20.75
N VAL A 259 0.35 -0.08 -20.12
CA VAL A 259 1.51 -0.68 -20.80
C VAL A 259 1.68 -2.16 -20.46
N LYS A 260 1.15 -2.61 -19.32
CA LYS A 260 1.16 -4.03 -18.94
C LYS A 260 -0.02 -4.35 -18.03
N GLU A 261 -0.77 -5.36 -18.42
CA GLU A 261 -1.86 -5.91 -17.62
C GLU A 261 -1.39 -7.11 -16.80
N ASN A 262 -1.97 -7.25 -15.62
CA ASN A 262 -1.87 -8.45 -14.77
C ASN A 262 -0.43 -8.97 -14.65
N ILE A 263 0.42 -8.19 -13.94
CA ILE A 263 1.85 -8.52 -13.80
C ILE A 263 2.09 -9.82 -13.01
N TYR A 264 1.10 -10.30 -12.25
CA TYR A 264 1.18 -11.55 -11.50
C TYR A 264 0.57 -12.69 -12.32
N SER A 265 1.41 -13.65 -12.67
CA SER A 265 0.94 -14.87 -13.35
C SER A 265 0.33 -15.83 -12.33
N SER A 266 -0.86 -16.34 -12.61
CA SER A 266 -1.49 -17.41 -11.83
C SER A 266 -0.73 -18.75 -11.90
N GLU A 267 0.19 -18.91 -12.83
CA GLU A 267 1.10 -20.06 -12.91
C GLU A 267 2.15 -20.05 -11.79
N ILE A 268 2.41 -18.90 -11.17
CA ILE A 268 3.29 -18.78 -10.01
C ILE A 268 2.45 -19.05 -8.76
N PRO A 269 2.67 -20.15 -8.02
CA PRO A 269 1.83 -20.55 -6.88
C PRO A 269 1.67 -19.48 -5.80
N PHE A 270 2.63 -18.56 -5.68
CA PHE A 270 2.56 -17.46 -4.73
C PHE A 270 1.38 -16.53 -5.01
N TYR A 271 1.01 -16.34 -6.29
CA TYR A 271 -0.05 -15.41 -6.73
C TYR A 271 -1.37 -16.08 -7.14
N ASN A 272 -1.59 -17.35 -6.82
CA ASN A 272 -2.80 -18.10 -7.23
C ASN A 272 -4.11 -17.40 -6.82
N GLU A 273 -4.11 -16.67 -5.71
CA GLU A 273 -5.28 -15.95 -5.20
C GLU A 273 -5.20 -14.44 -5.44
N GLY A 274 -4.23 -13.99 -6.28
CA GLY A 274 -3.98 -12.59 -6.60
C GLY A 274 -3.00 -11.92 -5.65
N GLY A 275 -2.79 -10.62 -5.88
CA GLY A 275 -1.98 -9.70 -5.10
C GLY A 275 -2.32 -8.29 -5.50
N HIS A 276 -2.03 -7.30 -4.65
CA HIS A 276 -2.53 -5.95 -4.87
C HIS A 276 -1.49 -4.85 -4.76
N GLN A 277 -0.24 -5.18 -4.38
CA GLN A 277 0.80 -4.19 -4.18
C GLN A 277 2.07 -4.54 -4.96
N PHE A 278 2.66 -3.53 -5.59
CA PHE A 278 3.92 -3.62 -6.30
C PHE A 278 4.80 -2.41 -5.98
N ASN A 279 6.00 -2.67 -5.50
CA ASN A 279 7.00 -1.64 -5.29
C ASN A 279 8.38 -2.14 -5.67
N MET A 280 9.28 -1.24 -6.07
CA MET A 280 10.64 -1.64 -6.48
C MET A 280 11.65 -0.55 -6.25
N VAL A 281 12.90 -0.96 -6.07
CA VAL A 281 14.07 -0.09 -5.97
C VAL A 281 15.28 -0.72 -6.65
N LYS A 282 16.28 0.10 -7.00
CA LYS A 282 17.61 -0.41 -7.34
C LYS A 282 18.45 -0.54 -6.07
N PHE A 283 19.03 -1.71 -5.88
CA PHE A 283 19.95 -1.94 -4.77
C PHE A 283 20.97 -3.03 -5.16
N LYS A 284 22.27 -2.76 -4.91
CA LYS A 284 23.38 -3.68 -5.23
C LYS A 284 23.31 -4.27 -6.64
N GLU A 285 23.27 -3.38 -7.64
CA GLU A 285 23.31 -3.72 -9.08
C GLU A 285 22.17 -4.65 -9.53
N GLN A 286 21.03 -4.60 -8.84
CA GLN A 286 19.83 -5.35 -9.23
C GLN A 286 18.56 -4.57 -8.87
N TRP A 287 17.45 -4.95 -9.52
CA TRP A 287 16.14 -4.57 -9.07
C TRP A 287 15.74 -5.43 -7.87
N ILE A 288 15.30 -4.80 -6.81
CA ILE A 288 14.59 -5.46 -5.72
C ILE A 288 13.13 -5.07 -5.85
N VAL A 289 12.28 -6.09 -5.95
CA VAL A 289 10.83 -5.93 -6.11
C VAL A 289 10.15 -6.50 -4.88
N ALA A 290 9.23 -5.75 -4.33
CA ALA A 290 8.36 -6.16 -3.23
C ALA A 290 6.93 -6.29 -3.73
N THR A 291 6.33 -7.42 -3.45
CA THR A 291 4.96 -7.77 -3.83
C THR A 291 4.25 -8.40 -2.65
N ASP A 292 2.94 -8.38 -2.68
CA ASP A 292 2.14 -9.22 -1.79
C ASP A 292 1.27 -10.21 -2.57
N ALA A 293 0.66 -11.12 -1.85
CA ALA A 293 -0.31 -12.05 -2.39
C ALA A 293 -1.32 -12.47 -1.34
N LYS A 294 -2.51 -12.79 -1.81
CA LYS A 294 -3.59 -13.32 -0.99
C LYS A 294 -3.46 -14.82 -0.78
N GLU A 295 -3.98 -15.27 0.35
CA GLU A 295 -4.22 -16.66 0.67
C GLU A 295 -5.45 -16.79 1.57
N TYR A 296 -6.11 -17.94 1.57
CA TYR A 296 -7.31 -18.17 2.36
C TYR A 296 -7.09 -19.29 3.36
N HIS A 297 -7.41 -19.02 4.63
CA HIS A 297 -7.23 -19.98 5.71
C HIS A 297 -8.52 -20.24 6.45
N TYR A 298 -8.74 -21.51 6.78
CA TYR A 298 -9.85 -21.92 7.63
C TYR A 298 -9.43 -21.81 9.11
N LEU A 299 -9.80 -20.71 9.74
CA LEU A 299 -9.56 -20.48 11.17
C LEU A 299 -10.90 -20.47 11.91
N LEU A 300 -11.36 -21.65 12.36
CA LEU A 300 -12.67 -21.78 13.01
C LEU A 300 -12.87 -20.80 14.15
N TYR A 301 -11.90 -20.69 15.06
CA TYR A 301 -11.97 -19.77 16.18
C TYR A 301 -11.94 -18.29 15.75
N ALA A 302 -11.21 -17.96 14.69
CA ALA A 302 -11.15 -16.61 14.17
C ALA A 302 -12.48 -16.16 13.56
N ARG A 303 -13.27 -17.10 12.97
CA ARG A 303 -14.64 -16.84 12.54
C ARG A 303 -15.57 -16.56 13.71
N ILE A 304 -15.46 -17.32 14.78
CA ILE A 304 -16.24 -17.10 16.01
C ILE A 304 -15.92 -15.72 16.57
N MET A 305 -14.64 -15.38 16.69
CA MET A 305 -14.20 -14.08 17.18
C MET A 305 -14.60 -12.91 16.28
N ASN A 306 -14.55 -13.08 14.94
CA ASN A 306 -15.03 -12.07 14.00
C ASN A 306 -16.54 -11.83 14.11
N LYS A 307 -17.33 -12.90 14.26
CA LYS A 307 -18.78 -12.79 14.51
C LYS A 307 -19.04 -12.07 15.83
N LEU A 308 -18.32 -12.43 16.88
CA LEU A 308 -18.43 -11.79 18.20
C LEU A 308 -18.06 -10.31 18.14
N LYS A 309 -16.99 -9.96 17.43
CA LYS A 309 -16.58 -8.57 17.22
C LYS A 309 -17.66 -7.76 16.48
N ARG A 310 -18.22 -8.29 15.39
CA ARG A 310 -19.33 -7.65 14.67
C ARG A 310 -20.55 -7.46 15.56
N PHE A 311 -20.91 -8.49 16.34
CA PHE A 311 -22.00 -8.42 17.32
C PHE A 311 -21.75 -7.33 18.36
N LEU A 312 -20.56 -7.26 18.96
CA LEU A 312 -20.20 -6.24 19.94
C LEU A 312 -20.14 -4.82 19.34
N MET A 313 -19.77 -4.67 18.04
CA MET A 313 -19.83 -3.38 17.35
C MET A 313 -21.28 -2.90 17.14
N CYS A 314 -22.23 -3.81 16.92
CA CYS A 314 -23.66 -3.46 16.83
C CYS A 314 -24.24 -2.96 18.16
N PHE A 315 -23.57 -3.27 19.29
CA PHE A 315 -23.98 -2.85 20.65
C PHE A 315 -23.10 -1.74 21.23
N ARG A 316 -22.32 -1.01 20.40
CA ARG A 316 -21.75 0.24 20.89
C ARG A 316 -22.89 1.18 21.24
N PHE A 317 -23.18 1.27 22.54
CA PHE A 317 -24.02 2.30 23.11
C PHE A 317 -23.51 3.67 22.65
N PRO A 318 -24.41 4.61 22.31
CA PRO A 318 -23.99 5.98 22.07
C PRO A 318 -23.29 6.48 23.35
N ASP A 319 -22.15 7.10 23.18
CA ASP A 319 -21.43 7.75 24.27
C ASP A 319 -22.39 8.73 24.96
N PHE A 320 -22.74 8.45 26.18
CA PHE A 320 -23.43 9.38 27.04
C PHE A 320 -22.40 10.38 27.57
N GLY A 321 -22.57 11.64 27.12
CA GLY A 321 -22.10 12.83 27.79
C GLY A 321 -20.66 13.23 27.60
#